data_ffeecff92dadac7c13b2b93067c278f0
#
_entry.id   ffeecff92dadac7c13b2b93067c278f0
#
_cell.length_a   1.000
_cell.length_b   1.000
_cell.length_c   1.000
_cell.angle_alpha   90.00
_cell.angle_beta   90.00
_cell.angle_gamma   90.00
#
_symmetry.space_group_name_H-M   'P 1'
#
loop_
_entity.id
_entity.type
_entity.pdbx_description
1 polymer ?
#
loop_
_entity_poly.entity_id
_entity_poly.type
_entity_poly.pdbx_seq_one_letter_code
_entity_poly.pdbx_strand_id
1 'polypeptide(L)' 'SGLILCRAQFAKAIDSAVFPGVQGGPLMHVIAAKAVCFKEAMSPAFAAYQRQVVANAKALAAALDQHGYRIVSGGRITT' A
#
# COMPACT_ATOMS: atom_id res chain seq x y z
N SER A 1 8.87 -3.86 3.68
CA SER A 1 9.41 -3.96 2.32
C SER A 1 8.55 -3.16 1.34
N GLY A 2 9.16 -2.71 0.26
CA GLY A 2 8.48 -1.93 -0.76
C GLY A 2 8.52 -2.56 -2.14
N LEU A 3 7.85 -1.91 -3.09
CA LEU A 3 7.96 -2.18 -4.51
C LEU A 3 7.87 -0.86 -5.28
N ILE A 4 8.42 -0.82 -6.48
CA ILE A 4 8.37 0.34 -7.35
C ILE A 4 7.73 -0.08 -8.66
N LEU A 5 6.71 0.66 -9.07
CA LEU A 5 6.09 0.53 -10.39
C LEU A 5 6.50 1.74 -11.23
N CYS A 6 6.94 1.50 -12.46
CA CYS A 6 7.38 2.58 -13.34
C CYS A 6 7.10 2.26 -14.80
N ARG A 7 7.18 3.29 -15.64
CA ARG A 7 7.21 3.08 -17.10
C ARG A 7 8.52 2.47 -17.52
N ALA A 8 8.52 1.65 -18.57
CA ALA A 8 9.70 0.91 -19.05
C ALA A 8 10.93 1.78 -19.30
N GLN A 9 10.74 3.00 -19.76
CA GLN A 9 11.84 3.95 -20.02
C GLN A 9 12.66 4.31 -18.78
N PHE A 10 12.08 4.17 -17.57
CA PHE A 10 12.75 4.48 -16.29
C PHE A 10 13.30 3.23 -15.59
N ALA A 11 12.96 2.03 -16.06
CA ALA A 11 13.27 0.78 -15.36
C ALA A 11 14.77 0.62 -15.10
N LYS A 12 15.62 0.82 -16.12
CA LYS A 12 17.07 0.67 -16.00
C LYS A 12 17.68 1.64 -15.00
N ALA A 13 17.24 2.90 -15.01
CA ALA A 13 17.72 3.91 -14.08
C ALA A 13 17.32 3.59 -12.64
N ILE A 14 16.08 3.16 -12.42
CA ILE A 14 15.55 2.78 -11.12
C ILE A 14 16.25 1.52 -10.60
N ASP A 15 16.43 0.49 -11.44
CA ASP A 15 17.13 -0.74 -11.06
C ASP A 15 18.56 -0.43 -10.60
N SER A 16 19.29 0.42 -11.31
CA SER A 16 20.65 0.83 -10.97
C SER A 16 20.68 1.67 -9.69
N ALA A 17 19.70 2.53 -9.47
CA ALA A 17 19.60 3.32 -8.25
C ALA A 17 19.30 2.45 -7.02
N VAL A 18 18.49 1.40 -7.19
CA VAL A 18 18.22 0.44 -6.12
C VAL A 18 19.44 -0.43 -5.86
N PHE A 19 19.99 -1.07 -6.90
CA PHE A 19 21.19 -1.91 -6.80
C PHE A 19 22.13 -1.63 -7.96
N PRO A 20 23.39 -1.26 -7.68
CA PRO A 20 24.05 -1.18 -6.36
C PRO A 20 23.90 0.18 -5.64
N GLY A 21 23.05 1.09 -6.12
CA GLY A 21 22.98 2.46 -5.61
C GLY A 21 22.76 2.56 -4.10
N VAL A 22 21.64 2.05 -3.59
CA VAL A 22 21.27 2.19 -2.16
C VAL A 22 21.08 0.86 -1.44
N GLN A 23 20.96 -0.26 -2.17
CA GLN A 23 20.75 -1.60 -1.60
C GLN A 23 21.78 -2.60 -2.09
N GLY A 24 21.87 -3.73 -1.40
CA GLY A 24 22.71 -4.86 -1.74
C GLY A 24 21.92 -6.14 -1.94
N GLY A 25 22.44 -7.27 -1.44
CA GLY A 25 21.77 -8.55 -1.54
C GLY A 25 20.36 -8.55 -0.96
N PRO A 26 19.37 -9.08 -1.71
CA PRO A 26 17.98 -9.04 -1.28
C PRO A 26 17.68 -10.03 -0.14
N LEU A 27 16.76 -9.65 0.73
CA LEU A 27 16.22 -10.53 1.77
C LEU A 27 15.17 -11.46 1.15
N MET A 28 15.57 -12.66 0.80
CA MET A 28 14.72 -13.61 0.06
C MET A 28 13.43 -14.01 0.82
N HIS A 29 13.50 -14.12 2.14
CA HIS A 29 12.31 -14.38 2.96
C HIS A 29 11.27 -13.26 2.86
N VAL A 30 11.71 -12.01 2.72
CA VAL A 30 10.82 -10.86 2.50
C VAL A 30 10.19 -10.91 1.10
N ILE A 31 10.96 -11.31 0.09
CA ILE A 31 10.43 -11.50 -1.27
C ILE A 31 9.38 -12.60 -1.29
N ALA A 32 9.63 -13.72 -0.63
CA ALA A 32 8.65 -14.79 -0.48
C ALA A 32 7.37 -14.32 0.24
N ALA A 33 7.52 -13.53 1.29
CA ALA A 33 6.39 -12.95 2.01
C ALA A 33 5.56 -12.01 1.12
N LYS A 34 6.20 -11.20 0.26
CA LYS A 34 5.50 -10.38 -0.73
C LYS A 34 4.68 -11.21 -1.71
N ALA A 35 5.20 -12.34 -2.18
CA ALA A 35 4.48 -13.23 -3.09
C ALA A 35 3.21 -13.78 -2.44
N VAL A 36 3.28 -14.22 -1.18
CA VAL A 36 2.11 -14.67 -0.42
C VAL A 36 1.10 -13.55 -0.23
N CYS A 37 1.55 -12.38 0.20
CA CYS A 37 0.72 -11.19 0.39
C CYS A 37 -0.04 -10.82 -0.89
N PHE A 38 0.62 -10.79 -2.02
CA PHE A 38 -0.03 -10.43 -3.30
C PHE A 38 -1.01 -11.50 -3.76
N LYS A 39 -0.71 -12.78 -3.53
CA LYS A 39 -1.65 -13.86 -3.84
C LYS A 39 -2.93 -13.74 -3.01
N GLU A 40 -2.82 -13.47 -1.72
CA GLU A 40 -3.97 -13.22 -0.85
C GLU A 40 -4.77 -11.99 -1.32
N ALA A 41 -4.07 -10.91 -1.69
CA ALA A 41 -4.69 -9.68 -2.18
C ALA A 41 -5.48 -9.86 -3.49
N MET A 42 -5.20 -10.89 -4.26
CA MET A 42 -5.95 -11.23 -5.48
C MET A 42 -7.26 -11.98 -5.21
N SER A 43 -7.51 -12.39 -3.98
CA SER A 43 -8.70 -13.18 -3.63
C SER A 43 -9.97 -12.32 -3.53
N PRO A 44 -11.17 -12.89 -3.85
CA PRO A 44 -12.44 -12.19 -3.62
C PRO A 44 -12.68 -11.86 -2.14
N ALA A 45 -12.21 -12.71 -1.23
CA ALA A 45 -12.31 -12.47 0.21
C ALA A 45 -11.53 -11.22 0.63
N PHE A 46 -10.36 -10.99 0.04
CA PHE A 46 -9.57 -9.78 0.29
C PHE A 46 -10.29 -8.52 -0.22
N ALA A 47 -10.95 -8.59 -1.37
CA ALA A 47 -11.74 -7.47 -1.88
C ALA A 47 -12.90 -7.10 -0.93
N ALA A 48 -13.57 -8.11 -0.37
CA ALA A 48 -14.60 -7.89 0.65
C ALA A 48 -14.03 -7.28 1.93
N TYR A 49 -12.88 -7.77 2.39
CA TYR A 49 -12.15 -7.24 3.53
C TYR A 49 -11.81 -5.75 3.32
N GLN A 50 -11.28 -5.38 2.16
CA GLN A 50 -10.91 -3.99 1.85
C GLN A 50 -12.12 -3.06 1.79
N ARG A 51 -13.25 -3.51 1.29
CA ARG A 51 -14.51 -2.72 1.37
C ARG A 51 -14.90 -2.42 2.82
N GLN A 52 -14.73 -3.38 3.70
CA GLN A 52 -14.99 -3.17 5.13
C GLN A 52 -13.99 -2.20 5.76
N VAL A 53 -12.71 -2.29 5.39
CA VAL A 53 -11.67 -1.34 5.84
C VAL A 53 -12.06 0.10 5.46
N VAL A 54 -12.49 0.32 4.23
CA VAL A 54 -12.94 1.65 3.77
C VAL A 54 -14.17 2.14 4.55
N ALA A 55 -15.13 1.26 4.76
CA ALA A 55 -16.33 1.59 5.54
C ALA A 55 -16.00 1.97 6.99
N ASN A 56 -15.11 1.21 7.62
CA ASN A 56 -14.65 1.48 8.98
C ASN A 56 -13.88 2.81 9.07
N ALA A 57 -13.02 3.09 8.10
CA ALA A 57 -12.28 4.35 8.05
C ALA A 57 -13.20 5.56 7.91
N LYS A 58 -14.24 5.46 7.08
CA LYS A 58 -15.27 6.51 6.96
C LYS A 58 -16.04 6.72 8.26
N ALA A 59 -16.45 5.65 8.91
CA ALA A 59 -17.16 5.72 10.19
C ALA A 59 -16.29 6.35 11.28
N LEU A 60 -15.02 5.97 11.35
CA LEU A 60 -14.07 6.54 12.30
C LEU A 60 -13.87 8.04 12.06
N ALA A 61 -13.66 8.45 10.81
CA ALA A 61 -13.48 9.86 10.46
C ALA A 61 -14.72 10.68 10.84
N ALA A 62 -15.92 10.18 10.56
CA ALA A 62 -17.17 10.85 10.92
C ALA A 62 -17.34 10.97 12.43
N ALA A 63 -17.01 9.93 13.19
CA ALA A 63 -17.09 9.95 14.64
C ALA A 63 -16.09 10.97 15.26
N LEU A 64 -14.87 11.01 14.75
CA LEU A 64 -13.87 11.97 15.20
C LEU A 64 -14.31 13.42 14.91
N ASP A 65 -14.86 13.67 13.74
CA ASP A 65 -15.38 15.01 13.36
C ASP A 65 -16.53 15.43 14.30
N GLN A 66 -17.47 14.52 14.59
CA GLN A 66 -18.55 14.76 15.56
C GLN A 66 -18.04 15.08 16.96
N HIS A 67 -16.89 14.54 17.36
CA HIS A 67 -16.25 14.82 18.64
C HIS A 67 -15.35 16.07 18.60
N GLY A 68 -15.36 16.85 17.52
CA GLY A 68 -14.66 18.11 17.39
C GLY A 68 -13.19 17.99 16.99
N TYR A 69 -12.73 16.81 16.58
CA TYR A 69 -11.38 16.62 16.06
C TYR A 69 -11.30 17.00 14.58
N ARG A 70 -10.29 17.75 14.20
CA ARG A 70 -10.09 18.14 12.81
C ARG A 70 -9.45 17.00 12.01
N ILE A 71 -10.12 16.53 10.98
CA ILE A 71 -9.57 15.56 10.02
C ILE A 71 -8.85 16.32 8.90
N VAL A 72 -7.54 16.11 8.77
CA VAL A 72 -6.68 16.87 7.84
C VAL A 72 -7.17 16.81 6.39
N SER A 73 -7.56 15.61 5.92
CA SER A 73 -8.09 15.39 4.56
C SER A 73 -9.61 15.64 4.44
N GLY A 74 -10.27 16.05 5.51
CA GLY A 74 -11.73 16.14 5.57
C GLY A 74 -12.42 14.79 5.45
N GLY A 75 -11.71 13.67 5.75
CA GLY A 75 -12.24 12.32 5.66
C GLY A 75 -12.47 11.84 4.22
N ARG A 76 -11.95 12.55 3.22
CA ARG A 76 -12.07 12.14 1.82
C ARG A 76 -11.18 10.93 1.55
N ILE A 77 -11.82 9.82 1.19
CA ILE A 77 -11.13 8.69 0.58
C ILE A 77 -11.27 8.91 -0.93
N THR A 78 -10.17 9.28 -1.58
CA THR A 78 -10.12 9.31 -3.04
C THR A 78 -10.16 7.88 -3.54
N THR A 79 -11.21 7.55 -4.25
CA THR A 79 -11.31 6.32 -5.05
C THR A 79 -10.41 6.44 -6.28
#